data_8c219bc316ae37ba8baa7b46e9783425
#
_entry.id   8c219bc316ae37ba8baa7b46e9783425
#
_cell.length_a   1.000
_cell.length_b   1.000
_cell.length_c   1.000
_cell.angle_alpha   90.00
_cell.angle_beta   90.00
_cell.angle_gamma   90.00
#
_symmetry.space_group_name_H-M   'P 1'
#
loop_
_entity.id
_entity.type
_entity.pdbx_description
1 polymer ?
#
loop_
_entity_poly.entity_id
_entity_poly.type
_entity_poly.pdbx_seq_one_letter_code
_entity_poly.pdbx_strand_id
1 'polypeptide(L)'
;MTIVDIAKEAGYSVSTVSRVLNGRRDVSEEARDRIMRIVEAYQFVPNNNAKHLKQTVSQSILILVKGTSNMLFTNIIEVIQDTIEGSDYSLRVHYLDEDADEVKEAVRMCREHKPMGILFLGGNIQYFHEEFELVNVPCVLVTDRADKLGFRNLASVSTDDMADRKSVV
;
A
#
# COMPACT_ATOMS: atom_id res chain seq x y z
N MET A 1 0.35 19.28 -20.23
CA MET A 1 0.59 18.25 -21.26
C MET A 1 0.20 16.88 -20.71
N THR A 2 -0.39 16.05 -21.54
CA THR A 2 -0.85 14.70 -21.19
C THR A 2 -0.06 13.64 -22.00
N ILE A 3 -0.13 12.36 -21.59
CA ILE A 3 0.47 11.26 -22.36
C ILE A 3 -0.11 11.18 -23.80
N VAL A 4 -1.36 11.62 -23.99
CA VAL A 4 -2.01 11.67 -25.30
C VAL A 4 -1.39 12.74 -26.19
N ASP A 5 -1.03 13.89 -25.61
CA ASP A 5 -0.39 14.98 -26.34
C ASP A 5 1.03 14.57 -26.78
N ILE A 6 1.80 13.90 -25.91
CA ILE A 6 3.11 13.34 -26.24
C ILE A 6 2.99 12.31 -27.37
N ALA A 7 2.00 11.44 -27.31
CA ALA A 7 1.76 10.43 -28.34
C ALA A 7 1.50 11.06 -29.72
N LYS A 8 0.68 12.11 -29.76
CA LYS A 8 0.39 12.87 -30.99
C LYS A 8 1.64 13.53 -31.54
N GLU A 9 2.41 14.21 -30.71
CA GLU A 9 3.61 14.95 -31.12
C GLU A 9 4.74 14.00 -31.54
N ALA A 10 4.91 12.89 -30.85
CA ALA A 10 5.89 11.87 -31.18
C ALA A 10 5.51 11.04 -32.41
N GLY A 11 4.24 11.03 -32.83
CA GLY A 11 3.75 10.20 -33.92
C GLY A 11 3.64 8.72 -33.57
N TYR A 12 3.50 8.40 -32.29
CA TYR A 12 3.35 7.03 -31.79
C TYR A 12 2.03 6.83 -31.05
N SER A 13 1.66 5.58 -30.81
CA SER A 13 0.49 5.25 -29.99
C SER A 13 0.72 5.58 -28.52
N VAL A 14 -0.35 5.88 -27.79
CA VAL A 14 -0.31 6.09 -26.32
C VAL A 14 0.30 4.88 -25.61
N SER A 15 0.05 3.66 -26.11
CA SER A 15 0.62 2.43 -25.55
C SER A 15 2.16 2.38 -25.75
N THR A 16 2.68 2.84 -26.90
CA THR A 16 4.12 2.93 -27.15
C THR A 16 4.78 3.95 -26.22
N VAL A 17 4.19 5.14 -26.07
CA VAL A 17 4.68 6.16 -25.13
C VAL A 17 4.68 5.61 -23.70
N SER A 18 3.61 4.95 -23.28
CA SER A 18 3.53 4.33 -21.94
C SER A 18 4.61 3.28 -21.72
N ARG A 19 4.94 2.44 -22.72
CA ARG A 19 6.03 1.45 -22.63
C ARG A 19 7.39 2.12 -22.46
N VAL A 20 7.67 3.19 -23.21
CA VAL A 20 8.91 3.96 -23.08
C VAL A 20 9.03 4.57 -21.69
N LEU A 21 8.00 5.25 -21.20
CA LEU A 21 7.98 5.86 -19.87
C LEU A 21 8.14 4.85 -18.72
N ASN A 22 7.70 3.60 -18.94
CA ASN A 22 7.87 2.51 -17.98
C ASN A 22 9.17 1.69 -18.19
N GLY A 23 10.11 2.15 -19.00
CA GLY A 23 11.40 1.50 -19.20
C GLY A 23 11.34 0.13 -19.89
N ARG A 24 10.23 -0.22 -20.58
CA ARG A 24 10.09 -1.50 -21.28
C ARG A 24 11.10 -1.61 -22.41
N ARG A 25 11.72 -2.81 -22.53
CA ARG A 25 12.76 -3.08 -23.54
C ARG A 25 12.22 -3.43 -24.93
N ASP A 26 10.93 -3.67 -25.05
CA ASP A 26 10.21 -4.09 -26.27
C ASP A 26 9.79 -2.91 -27.17
N VAL A 27 10.52 -1.79 -27.10
CA VAL A 27 10.34 -0.59 -27.94
C VAL A 27 11.65 -0.28 -28.64
N SER A 28 11.58 0.11 -29.92
CA SER A 28 12.77 0.50 -30.71
C SER A 28 13.50 1.70 -30.08
N GLU A 29 14.82 1.74 -30.24
CA GLU A 29 15.63 2.86 -29.73
C GLU A 29 15.20 4.19 -30.35
N GLU A 30 14.89 4.20 -31.66
CA GLU A 30 14.40 5.39 -32.35
C GLU A 30 13.11 5.96 -31.72
N ALA A 31 12.15 5.09 -31.39
CA ALA A 31 10.91 5.50 -30.72
C ALA A 31 11.18 6.01 -29.30
N ARG A 32 12.10 5.35 -28.60
CA ARG A 32 12.51 5.74 -27.25
C ARG A 32 13.14 7.13 -27.26
N ASP A 33 14.12 7.38 -28.11
CA ASP A 33 14.84 8.64 -28.18
C ASP A 33 13.91 9.80 -28.56
N ARG A 34 13.00 9.54 -29.50
CA ARG A 34 12.06 10.57 -29.95
C ARG A 34 11.07 10.95 -28.85
N ILE A 35 10.53 9.95 -28.15
CA ILE A 35 9.58 10.16 -27.05
C ILE A 35 10.28 10.84 -25.88
N MET A 36 11.49 10.40 -25.50
CA MET A 36 12.21 10.98 -24.37
C MET A 36 12.61 12.43 -24.61
N ARG A 37 13.01 12.81 -25.83
CA ARG A 37 13.25 14.21 -26.16
C ARG A 37 12.04 15.11 -25.95
N ILE A 38 10.83 14.63 -26.27
CA ILE A 38 9.60 15.38 -26.07
C ILE A 38 9.29 15.46 -24.57
N VAL A 39 9.43 14.35 -23.82
CA VAL A 39 9.24 14.29 -22.38
C VAL A 39 10.13 15.29 -21.65
N GLU A 40 11.41 15.36 -22.02
CA GLU A 40 12.39 16.30 -21.45
C GLU A 40 12.08 17.76 -21.84
N ALA A 41 11.78 18.02 -23.11
CA ALA A 41 11.47 19.38 -23.60
C ALA A 41 10.27 20.01 -22.87
N TYR A 42 9.28 19.19 -22.52
CA TYR A 42 8.09 19.66 -21.81
C TYR A 42 8.12 19.41 -20.30
N GLN A 43 9.23 18.89 -19.77
CA GLN A 43 9.35 18.52 -18.36
C GLN A 43 8.16 17.67 -17.88
N PHE A 44 7.71 16.73 -18.74
CA PHE A 44 6.54 15.92 -18.45
C PHE A 44 6.84 14.92 -17.36
N VAL A 45 6.10 15.01 -16.26
CA VAL A 45 6.11 14.02 -15.18
C VAL A 45 4.90 13.09 -15.36
N PRO A 46 5.12 11.77 -15.53
CA PRO A 46 4.02 10.81 -15.62
C PRO A 46 3.11 10.90 -14.40
N ASN A 47 1.82 11.06 -14.61
CA ASN A 47 0.85 11.03 -13.52
C ASN A 47 0.65 9.56 -13.06
N ASN A 48 1.34 9.17 -12.01
CA ASN A 48 1.23 7.82 -11.44
C ASN A 48 -0.21 7.50 -10.97
N ASN A 49 -1.02 8.49 -10.62
CA ASN A 49 -2.42 8.28 -10.26
C ASN A 49 -3.25 7.74 -11.44
N ALA A 50 -2.95 8.14 -12.68
CA ALA A 50 -3.61 7.61 -13.87
C ALA A 50 -3.21 6.15 -14.16
N LYS A 51 -2.01 5.72 -13.73
CA LYS A 51 -1.55 4.33 -13.81
C LYS A 51 -2.30 3.45 -12.82
N HIS A 52 -2.56 3.96 -11.61
CA HIS A 52 -3.30 3.24 -10.56
C HIS A 52 -4.79 3.07 -10.90
N LEU A 53 -5.40 3.96 -11.69
CA LEU A 53 -6.78 3.81 -12.15
C LEU A 53 -7.01 2.59 -13.09
N LYS A 54 -5.95 2.08 -13.74
CA LYS A 54 -6.01 0.88 -14.59
C LYS A 54 -5.60 -0.41 -13.87
N GLN A 55 -5.00 -0.32 -12.69
CA GLN A 55 -4.66 -1.49 -11.89
C GLN A 55 -5.87 -1.92 -11.07
N THR A 56 -6.27 -3.17 -11.23
CA THR A 56 -7.38 -3.79 -10.47
C THR A 56 -7.04 -3.89 -8.97
N VAL A 57 -5.76 -3.84 -8.62
CA VAL A 57 -5.23 -3.83 -7.24
C VAL A 57 -4.21 -2.70 -7.12
N SER A 58 -4.36 -1.87 -6.10
CA SER A 58 -3.39 -0.83 -5.75
C SER A 58 -2.13 -1.51 -5.17
N GLN A 59 -0.93 -0.97 -5.44
CA GLN A 59 0.31 -1.37 -4.76
C GLN A 59 0.45 -0.67 -3.40
N SER A 60 -0.65 -0.24 -2.79
CA SER A 60 -0.63 0.42 -1.49
C SER A 60 -0.86 -0.58 -0.36
N ILE A 61 -0.05 -0.48 0.67
CA ILE A 61 -0.22 -1.14 1.96
C ILE A 61 -0.95 -0.14 2.86
N LEU A 62 -2.07 -0.57 3.44
CA LEU A 62 -2.84 0.25 4.39
C LEU A 62 -2.40 -0.09 5.80
N ILE A 63 -2.11 0.92 6.62
CA ILE A 63 -1.95 0.78 8.06
C ILE A 63 -3.14 1.45 8.74
N LEU A 64 -3.90 0.69 9.51
CA LEU A 64 -4.91 1.19 10.44
C LEU A 64 -4.29 1.28 11.83
N VAL A 65 -4.18 2.49 12.36
CA VAL A 65 -3.54 2.77 13.65
C VAL A 65 -4.60 3.19 14.65
N LYS A 66 -4.77 2.44 15.71
CA LYS A 66 -5.72 2.76 16.77
C LYS A 66 -5.04 3.57 17.86
N GLY A 67 -5.55 4.78 18.08
CA GLY A 67 -4.93 5.77 18.96
C GLY A 67 -3.81 6.57 18.30
N THR A 68 -3.78 7.86 18.58
CA THR A 68 -2.85 8.82 17.92
C THR A 68 -1.58 9.10 18.71
N SER A 69 -1.49 8.61 19.97
CA SER A 69 -0.45 9.03 20.93
C SER A 69 0.53 7.92 21.31
N ASN A 70 0.49 6.76 20.67
CA ASN A 70 1.35 5.64 21.00
C ASN A 70 2.68 5.72 20.22
N MET A 71 3.76 6.08 20.92
CA MET A 71 5.12 6.16 20.33
C MET A 71 5.61 4.83 19.76
N LEU A 72 5.17 3.70 20.30
CA LEU A 72 5.51 2.39 19.74
C LEU A 72 5.01 2.27 18.30
N PHE A 73 3.78 2.71 18.03
CA PHE A 73 3.23 2.66 16.69
C PHE A 73 3.93 3.60 15.73
N THR A 74 4.36 4.77 16.18
CA THR A 74 5.18 5.70 15.38
C THR A 74 6.48 5.03 14.95
N ASN A 75 7.21 4.41 15.87
CA ASN A 75 8.46 3.72 15.56
C ASN A 75 8.24 2.53 14.60
N ILE A 76 7.17 1.77 14.76
CA ILE A 76 6.82 0.67 13.86
C ILE A 76 6.54 1.20 12.44
N ILE A 77 5.80 2.30 12.32
CA ILE A 77 5.48 2.93 11.03
C ILE A 77 6.75 3.42 10.35
N GLU A 78 7.68 4.05 11.07
CA GLU A 78 8.97 4.49 10.54
C GLU A 78 9.76 3.31 9.97
N VAL A 79 9.91 2.22 10.71
CA VAL A 79 10.61 1.01 10.25
C VAL A 79 9.94 0.40 9.01
N ILE A 80 8.59 0.36 8.96
CA ILE A 80 7.87 -0.12 7.79
C ILE A 80 8.14 0.81 6.59
N GLN A 81 8.12 2.12 6.80
CA GLN A 81 8.35 3.13 5.77
C GLN A 81 9.75 2.98 5.16
N ASP A 82 10.77 2.87 6.01
CA ASP A 82 12.16 2.63 5.58
C ASP A 82 12.30 1.31 4.82
N THR A 83 11.59 0.27 5.26
CA THR A 83 11.64 -1.06 4.63
C THR A 83 11.08 -1.06 3.21
N ILE A 84 10.05 -0.25 2.93
CA ILE A 84 9.44 -0.17 1.60
C ILE A 84 10.02 0.96 0.74
N GLU A 85 10.90 1.80 1.31
CA GLU A 85 11.57 2.86 0.58
C GLU A 85 12.36 2.29 -0.60
N GLY A 86 12.22 2.89 -1.78
CA GLY A 86 12.83 2.40 -3.02
C GLY A 86 12.12 1.23 -3.69
N SER A 87 11.05 0.70 -3.11
CA SER A 87 10.19 -0.32 -3.72
C SER A 87 9.04 0.32 -4.54
N ASP A 88 8.30 -0.52 -5.28
CA ASP A 88 7.09 -0.08 -6.00
C ASP A 88 5.87 0.06 -5.08
N TYR A 89 6.01 -0.21 -3.78
CA TYR A 89 4.92 -0.13 -2.81
C TYR A 89 4.76 1.28 -2.26
N SER A 90 3.53 1.65 -1.92
CA SER A 90 3.22 2.89 -1.21
C SER A 90 2.55 2.59 0.13
N LEU A 91 2.82 3.40 1.13
CA LEU A 91 2.21 3.29 2.44
C LEU A 91 1.09 4.31 2.58
N ARG A 92 -0.06 3.86 3.10
CA ARG A 92 -1.16 4.72 3.49
C ARG A 92 -1.46 4.49 4.97
N VAL A 93 -1.25 5.50 5.78
CA VAL A 93 -1.55 5.43 7.22
C VAL A 93 -2.90 6.10 7.47
N HIS A 94 -3.78 5.43 8.21
CA HIS A 94 -5.08 5.92 8.61
C HIS A 94 -5.25 5.74 10.11
N TYR A 95 -5.41 6.85 10.80
CA TYR A 95 -5.56 6.88 12.25
C TYR A 95 -7.03 6.75 12.63
N LEU A 96 -7.29 5.94 13.64
CA LEU A 96 -8.60 5.68 14.21
C LEU A 96 -8.65 6.14 15.66
N ASP A 97 -9.83 6.52 16.11
CA ASP A 97 -10.10 6.72 17.52
C ASP A 97 -9.96 5.40 18.29
N GLU A 98 -9.68 5.46 19.59
CA GLU A 98 -9.42 4.27 20.42
C GLU A 98 -10.62 3.31 20.50
N ASP A 99 -11.83 3.83 20.40
CA ASP A 99 -13.10 3.08 20.44
C ASP A 99 -13.65 2.72 19.05
N ALA A 100 -12.98 3.14 17.97
CA ALA A 100 -13.41 2.84 16.62
C ALA A 100 -13.34 1.34 16.31
N ASP A 101 -14.28 0.87 15.49
CA ASP A 101 -14.29 -0.49 14.95
C ASP A 101 -13.37 -0.55 13.71
N GLU A 102 -12.16 -1.03 13.90
CA GLU A 102 -11.14 -1.10 12.84
C GLU A 102 -11.51 -2.07 11.73
N VAL A 103 -12.35 -3.07 12.00
CA VAL A 103 -12.79 -4.02 10.97
C VAL A 103 -13.78 -3.36 10.01
N LYS A 104 -14.74 -2.61 10.52
CA LYS A 104 -15.65 -1.81 9.66
C LYS A 104 -14.89 -0.81 8.82
N GLU A 105 -13.89 -0.17 9.42
CA GLU A 105 -13.05 0.78 8.69
C GLU A 105 -12.21 0.08 7.61
N ALA A 106 -11.65 -1.10 7.90
CA ALA A 106 -10.93 -1.91 6.93
C ALA A 106 -11.82 -2.30 5.74
N VAL A 107 -13.07 -2.73 5.99
CA VAL A 107 -14.04 -3.04 4.94
C VAL A 107 -14.32 -1.82 4.06
N ARG A 108 -14.52 -0.65 4.67
CA ARG A 108 -14.72 0.62 3.96
C ARG A 108 -13.51 0.95 3.07
N MET A 109 -12.31 0.92 3.65
CA MET A 109 -11.06 1.22 2.96
C MET A 109 -10.74 0.24 1.83
N CYS A 110 -11.07 -1.05 1.99
CA CYS A 110 -10.94 -2.03 0.91
C CYS A 110 -11.79 -1.68 -0.30
N ARG A 111 -13.01 -1.18 -0.09
CA ARG A 111 -13.92 -0.76 -1.17
C ARG A 111 -13.43 0.51 -1.88
N GLU A 112 -12.97 1.49 -1.11
CA GLU A 112 -12.57 2.81 -1.60
C GLU A 112 -11.19 2.81 -2.26
N HIS A 113 -10.21 2.13 -1.66
CA HIS A 113 -8.79 2.25 -2.01
C HIS A 113 -8.17 0.98 -2.57
N LYS A 114 -8.80 -0.18 -2.40
CA LYS A 114 -8.34 -1.48 -2.88
C LYS A 114 -6.87 -1.75 -2.52
N PRO A 115 -6.49 -1.66 -1.24
CA PRO A 115 -5.11 -1.91 -0.83
C PRO A 115 -4.72 -3.35 -1.15
N MET A 116 -3.42 -3.61 -1.28
CA MET A 116 -2.92 -4.96 -1.47
C MET A 116 -2.83 -5.77 -0.16
N GLY A 117 -2.82 -5.09 0.97
CA GLY A 117 -2.78 -5.67 2.31
C GLY A 117 -3.02 -4.62 3.37
N ILE A 118 -3.35 -5.07 4.59
CA ILE A 118 -3.66 -4.21 5.74
C ILE A 118 -2.84 -4.64 6.95
N LEU A 119 -2.25 -3.66 7.63
CA LEU A 119 -1.64 -3.81 8.94
C LEU A 119 -2.53 -3.13 9.97
N PHE A 120 -2.89 -3.84 11.03
CA PHE A 120 -3.65 -3.31 12.17
C PHE A 120 -2.70 -3.08 13.34
N LEU A 121 -2.48 -1.84 13.74
CA LEU A 121 -1.67 -1.47 14.91
C LEU A 121 -2.60 -1.09 16.07
N GLY A 122 -2.54 -1.85 17.15
CA GLY A 122 -3.39 -1.66 18.33
C GLY A 122 -4.84 -2.10 18.13
N GLY A 123 -5.08 -3.07 17.25
CA GLY A 123 -6.41 -3.60 16.99
C GLY A 123 -7.00 -4.32 18.21
N ASN A 124 -8.33 -4.30 18.34
CA ASN A 124 -9.06 -5.03 19.36
C ASN A 124 -9.66 -6.30 18.77
N ILE A 125 -9.19 -7.47 19.21
CA ILE A 125 -9.64 -8.78 18.72
C ILE A 125 -11.16 -8.98 18.81
N GLN A 126 -11.85 -8.22 19.66
CA GLN A 126 -13.30 -8.28 19.79
C GLN A 126 -14.07 -7.80 18.56
N TYR A 127 -13.44 -7.01 17.68
CA TYR A 127 -14.05 -6.56 16.43
C TYR A 127 -13.83 -7.54 15.27
N PHE A 128 -12.92 -8.53 15.43
CA PHE A 128 -12.62 -9.53 14.41
C PHE A 128 -13.61 -10.71 14.45
N HIS A 129 -14.79 -10.51 13.87
CA HIS A 129 -15.84 -11.53 13.72
C HIS A 129 -16.30 -11.60 12.25
N GLU A 130 -17.53 -12.03 12.03
CA GLU A 130 -18.08 -12.30 10.68
C GLU A 130 -17.85 -11.17 9.66
N GLU A 131 -17.89 -9.91 10.07
CA GLU A 131 -17.62 -8.78 9.17
C GLU A 131 -16.19 -8.78 8.60
N PHE A 132 -15.21 -9.37 9.30
CA PHE A 132 -13.84 -9.47 8.80
C PHE A 132 -13.74 -10.35 7.55
N GLU A 133 -14.66 -11.26 7.30
CA GLU A 133 -14.71 -12.07 6.08
C GLU A 133 -14.91 -11.23 4.81
N LEU A 134 -15.41 -10.00 4.96
CA LEU A 134 -15.52 -9.05 3.85
C LEU A 134 -14.18 -8.41 3.46
N VAL A 135 -13.14 -8.56 4.28
CA VAL A 135 -11.78 -8.10 3.98
C VAL A 135 -11.06 -9.16 3.17
N ASN A 136 -10.95 -8.95 1.87
CA ASN A 136 -10.43 -9.93 0.90
C ASN A 136 -8.93 -9.80 0.62
N VAL A 137 -8.18 -9.10 1.46
CA VAL A 137 -6.74 -8.88 1.31
C VAL A 137 -5.97 -9.49 2.47
N PRO A 138 -4.68 -9.82 2.31
CA PRO A 138 -3.83 -10.26 3.42
C PRO A 138 -3.78 -9.20 4.53
N CYS A 139 -3.90 -9.64 5.76
CA CYS A 139 -3.90 -8.79 6.94
C CYS A 139 -2.91 -9.27 7.99
N VAL A 140 -2.31 -8.32 8.71
CA VAL A 140 -1.47 -8.60 9.87
C VAL A 140 -1.93 -7.76 11.05
N LEU A 141 -2.24 -8.43 12.15
CA LEU A 141 -2.49 -7.80 13.44
C LEU A 141 -1.15 -7.64 14.17
N VAL A 142 -0.77 -6.42 14.45
CA VAL A 142 0.49 -6.08 15.11
C VAL A 142 0.20 -5.69 16.56
N THR A 143 1.00 -6.22 17.49
CA THR A 143 0.90 -6.03 18.94
C THR A 143 -0.12 -6.92 19.67
N ASP A 144 -0.99 -7.64 18.95
CA ASP A 144 -1.93 -8.59 19.54
C ASP A 144 -1.87 -9.94 18.81
N ARG A 145 -2.49 -10.97 19.37
CA ARG A 145 -2.45 -12.36 18.87
C ARG A 145 -3.76 -12.74 18.19
N ALA A 146 -3.66 -13.20 16.94
CA ALA A 146 -4.80 -13.63 16.14
C ALA A 146 -4.99 -15.16 16.09
N ASP A 147 -4.19 -15.95 16.81
CA ASP A 147 -4.13 -17.42 16.71
C ASP A 147 -5.48 -18.11 16.90
N LYS A 148 -6.38 -17.49 17.64
CA LYS A 148 -7.70 -18.06 17.99
C LYS A 148 -8.82 -17.60 17.04
N LEU A 149 -8.55 -16.65 16.14
CA LEU A 149 -9.58 -16.04 15.30
C LEU A 149 -9.92 -16.88 14.06
N GLY A 150 -8.99 -17.74 13.60
CA GLY A 150 -9.24 -18.72 12.53
C GLY A 150 -9.35 -18.17 11.11
N PHE A 151 -9.12 -16.88 10.87
CA PHE A 151 -9.17 -16.27 9.53
C PHE A 151 -7.93 -16.61 8.71
N ARG A 152 -8.11 -17.12 7.48
CA ARG A 152 -7.01 -17.56 6.62
C ARG A 152 -6.11 -16.41 6.11
N ASN A 153 -6.66 -15.22 6.02
CA ASN A 153 -5.97 -14.03 5.53
C ASN A 153 -5.46 -13.12 6.64
N LEU A 154 -5.49 -13.58 7.91
CA LEU A 154 -5.02 -12.84 9.07
C LEU A 154 -3.85 -13.56 9.73
N ALA A 155 -2.69 -12.90 9.75
CA ALA A 155 -1.55 -13.27 10.59
C ALA A 155 -1.43 -12.32 11.78
N SER A 156 -0.61 -12.67 12.78
CA SER A 156 -0.32 -11.76 13.88
C SER A 156 1.16 -11.74 14.24
N VAL A 157 1.62 -10.60 14.73
CA VAL A 157 2.95 -10.38 15.28
C VAL A 157 2.81 -9.68 16.63
N SER A 158 3.26 -10.33 17.68
CA SER A 158 3.23 -9.77 19.04
C SER A 158 4.55 -10.04 19.76
N THR A 159 4.85 -9.24 20.76
CA THR A 159 5.95 -9.52 21.70
C THR A 159 5.59 -10.66 22.62
N ASP A 160 6.55 -11.53 22.94
CA ASP A 160 6.35 -12.60 23.94
C ASP A 160 6.74 -12.09 25.32
N ASP A 161 5.87 -11.27 25.95
CA ASP A 161 6.08 -10.71 27.27
C ASP A 161 6.22 -11.77 28.39
N MET A 162 5.88 -13.03 28.10
CA MET A 162 6.02 -14.15 29.06
C MET A 162 7.43 -14.73 29.06
N ALA A 163 8.17 -14.63 27.95
CA ALA A 163 9.56 -15.06 27.88
C ALA A 163 10.49 -14.07 28.60
N ASP A 164 10.22 -12.77 28.51
CA ASP A 164 11.02 -11.72 29.14
C ASP A 164 10.93 -11.71 30.68
N ARG A 165 9.79 -12.13 31.25
CA ARG A 165 9.64 -12.24 32.72
C ARG A 165 10.46 -13.35 33.35
N LYS A 166 10.96 -14.31 32.57
CA LYS A 166 11.80 -15.43 33.06
C LYS A 166 13.30 -15.09 33.10
N SER A 167 13.71 -13.98 32.53
CA SER A 167 15.13 -13.56 32.50
C SER A 167 15.51 -12.56 33.60
N VAL A 168 14.59 -12.23 34.50
CA VAL A 168 14.83 -11.36 35.68
C VAL A 168 14.60 -12.17 36.96
N VAL A 169 15.49 -13.12 37.24
CA VAL A 169 15.71 -13.72 38.56
C VAL A 169 17.21 -13.95 38.74
#